data_58422e7f70d59cd4e08046867f2bf283
#
_entry.id   58422e7f70d59cd4e08046867f2bf283
#
_cell.length_a   1.000
_cell.length_b   1.000
_cell.length_c   1.000
_cell.angle_alpha   90.00
_cell.angle_beta   90.00
_cell.angle_gamma   90.00
#
_symmetry.space_group_name_H-M   'P 1'
#
loop_
_entity.id
_entity.type
_entity.pdbx_description
1 polymer ?
#
loop_
_entity_poly.entity_id
_entity_poly.type
_entity_poly.pdbx_seq_one_letter_code
_entity_poly.pdbx_strand_id
1 'polypeptide(L)'
;MHDTLSSLVERALTGNQRPLEFYLRDHSRLPGPRANLELANDVSYLLAASISRYPEAVRSLVNYFANGDRVMVASNTPSEFIMLCGIIASGICAVAQSGWREETFNLLSHYACSSYWRVRECVAIAYRHLLTADSQITLPHLMGLATEGNYLQQRAAVATIAEPSLLYATELLDAVLKLQRIVLERLHNTLSADRKSEDFRTLRRTLGYTLSVITAAAPEEGFALMRECASWGDNDVNWILRENLKKKRLAKFVRDTEVVSKLLA
;
A
#
# COMPACT_ATOMS: atom_id res chain seq x y z
N MET A 1 -27.38 5.49 5.07
CA MET A 1 -26.06 6.15 4.88
C MET A 1 -25.60 6.13 3.42
N HIS A 2 -25.73 4.99 2.69
CA HIS A 2 -25.37 4.90 1.25
C HIS A 2 -26.10 5.89 0.36
N ASP A 3 -27.42 6.06 0.54
CA ASP A 3 -28.23 6.98 -0.28
C ASP A 3 -27.78 8.44 -0.14
N THR A 4 -27.40 8.85 1.05
CA THR A 4 -26.89 10.20 1.31
C THR A 4 -25.54 10.43 0.62
N LEU A 5 -24.60 9.48 0.72
CA LEU A 5 -23.26 9.60 0.09
C LEU A 5 -23.38 9.60 -1.43
N SER A 6 -24.22 8.72 -2.02
CA SER A 6 -24.47 8.68 -3.46
C SER A 6 -25.01 10.01 -3.99
N SER A 7 -25.98 10.62 -3.27
CA SER A 7 -26.51 11.93 -3.64
C SER A 7 -25.46 13.05 -3.57
N LEU A 8 -24.55 13.00 -2.58
CA LEU A 8 -23.45 13.96 -2.47
C LEU A 8 -22.42 13.81 -3.60
N VAL A 9 -22.12 12.56 -4.00
CA VAL A 9 -21.24 12.29 -5.14
C VAL A 9 -21.88 12.80 -6.45
N GLU A 10 -23.15 12.51 -6.70
CA GLU A 10 -23.86 13.01 -7.89
C GLU A 10 -23.82 14.55 -7.97
N ARG A 11 -24.06 15.24 -6.83
CA ARG A 11 -23.98 16.71 -6.76
C ARG A 11 -22.57 17.22 -7.01
N ALA A 12 -21.56 16.52 -6.53
CA ALA A 12 -20.15 16.91 -6.76
C ALA A 12 -19.81 16.80 -8.25
N LEU A 13 -20.25 15.71 -8.93
CA LEU A 13 -20.01 15.48 -10.35
C LEU A 13 -20.79 16.44 -11.27
N THR A 14 -21.86 17.06 -10.76
CA THR A 14 -22.63 18.09 -11.47
C THR A 14 -22.22 19.52 -11.13
N GLY A 15 -21.07 19.72 -10.47
CA GLY A 15 -20.45 21.03 -10.23
C GLY A 15 -20.56 21.59 -8.82
N ASN A 16 -21.17 20.85 -7.86
CA ASN A 16 -21.24 21.29 -6.46
C ASN A 16 -20.54 20.29 -5.52
N GLN A 17 -19.22 20.36 -5.45
CA GLN A 17 -18.39 19.44 -4.65
C GLN A 17 -18.34 19.75 -3.15
N ARG A 18 -18.62 21.02 -2.73
CA ARG A 18 -18.49 21.45 -1.34
C ARG A 18 -19.24 20.59 -0.32
N PRO A 19 -20.52 20.17 -0.56
CA PRO A 19 -21.23 19.33 0.39
C PRO A 19 -20.58 17.95 0.58
N LEU A 20 -20.00 17.35 -0.48
CA LEU A 20 -19.26 16.09 -0.38
C LEU A 20 -17.98 16.28 0.44
N GLU A 21 -17.18 17.32 0.16
CA GLU A 21 -15.99 17.61 0.94
C GLU A 21 -16.29 17.83 2.42
N PHE A 22 -17.33 18.60 2.73
CA PHE A 22 -17.75 18.83 4.12
C PHE A 22 -18.11 17.51 4.80
N TYR A 23 -18.91 16.66 4.15
CA TYR A 23 -19.30 15.35 4.65
C TYR A 23 -18.09 14.44 4.91
N LEU A 24 -17.16 14.36 3.95
CA LEU A 24 -15.96 13.55 4.08
C LEU A 24 -15.07 14.03 5.24
N ARG A 25 -14.90 15.33 5.41
CA ARG A 25 -14.14 15.94 6.52
C ARG A 25 -14.77 15.63 7.86
N ASP A 26 -16.08 15.80 7.98
CA ASP A 26 -16.84 15.58 9.21
C ASP A 26 -16.82 14.12 9.66
N HIS A 27 -16.82 13.19 8.70
CA HIS A 27 -16.82 11.75 8.95
C HIS A 27 -15.43 11.09 8.84
N SER A 28 -14.37 11.87 8.73
CA SER A 28 -12.99 11.42 8.52
C SER A 28 -12.40 10.60 9.68
N ARG A 29 -12.95 10.73 10.90
CA ARG A 29 -12.36 10.27 12.17
C ARG A 29 -10.98 10.92 12.47
N LEU A 30 -10.66 12.03 11.82
CA LEU A 30 -9.44 12.81 12.05
C LEU A 30 -9.79 14.18 12.67
N PRO A 31 -8.98 14.65 13.64
CA PRO A 31 -7.76 14.02 14.16
C PRO A 31 -8.04 12.77 14.98
N GLY A 32 -7.21 11.73 14.79
CA GLY A 32 -7.40 10.45 15.48
C GLY A 32 -6.38 9.39 15.03
N PRO A 33 -6.34 8.22 15.72
CA PRO A 33 -5.37 7.19 15.41
C PRO A 33 -5.63 6.50 14.06
N ARG A 34 -6.89 6.46 13.60
CA ARG A 34 -7.30 5.79 12.36
C ARG A 34 -8.25 6.67 11.56
N ALA A 35 -7.93 6.90 10.29
CA ALA A 35 -8.85 7.48 9.33
C ALA A 35 -9.99 6.53 8.99
N ASN A 36 -11.12 7.05 8.51
CA ASN A 36 -12.29 6.29 8.10
C ASN A 36 -12.10 5.69 6.69
N LEU A 37 -11.24 4.65 6.59
CA LEU A 37 -10.93 4.02 5.30
C LEU A 37 -12.14 3.33 4.66
N GLU A 38 -13.14 2.93 5.43
CA GLU A 38 -14.40 2.41 4.92
C GLU A 38 -15.12 3.47 4.07
N LEU A 39 -15.27 4.68 4.62
CA LEU A 39 -15.84 5.81 3.90
C LEU A 39 -15.00 6.20 2.66
N ALA A 40 -13.67 6.15 2.78
CA ALA A 40 -12.79 6.43 1.64
C ALA A 40 -12.97 5.41 0.50
N ASN A 41 -13.15 4.13 0.81
CA ASN A 41 -13.47 3.11 -0.18
C ASN A 41 -14.88 3.33 -0.77
N ASP A 42 -15.89 3.57 0.06
CA ASP A 42 -17.28 3.77 -0.38
C ASP A 42 -17.39 4.92 -1.40
N VAL A 43 -16.80 6.08 -1.10
CA VAL A 43 -16.80 7.21 -2.04
C VAL A 43 -16.03 6.87 -3.32
N SER A 44 -14.94 6.12 -3.21
CA SER A 44 -14.13 5.71 -4.36
C SER A 44 -14.89 4.77 -5.32
N TYR A 45 -15.64 3.82 -4.77
CA TYR A 45 -16.51 2.94 -5.58
C TYR A 45 -17.67 3.70 -6.24
N LEU A 46 -18.27 4.66 -5.55
CA LEU A 46 -19.32 5.51 -6.14
C LEU A 46 -18.77 6.37 -7.28
N LEU A 47 -17.56 6.91 -7.14
CA LEU A 47 -16.89 7.65 -8.21
C LEU A 47 -16.61 6.73 -9.41
N ALA A 48 -16.06 5.54 -9.17
CA ALA A 48 -15.79 4.58 -10.24
C ALA A 48 -17.07 4.14 -10.98
N ALA A 49 -18.16 3.89 -10.26
CA ALA A 49 -19.46 3.57 -10.85
C ALA A 49 -20.05 4.71 -11.69
N SER A 50 -19.62 5.94 -11.45
CA SER A 50 -20.10 7.13 -12.16
C SER A 50 -19.30 7.45 -13.43
N ILE A 51 -18.19 6.74 -13.71
CA ILE A 51 -17.29 7.03 -14.85
C ILE A 51 -18.03 6.97 -16.19
N SER A 52 -18.90 5.96 -16.39
CA SER A 52 -19.64 5.81 -17.64
C SER A 52 -20.52 7.02 -17.98
N ARG A 53 -21.02 7.72 -16.96
CA ARG A 53 -21.89 8.89 -17.12
C ARG A 53 -21.15 10.23 -17.08
N TYR A 54 -20.10 10.32 -16.25
CA TYR A 54 -19.39 11.57 -15.97
C TYR A 54 -17.85 11.40 -15.99
N PRO A 55 -17.22 10.86 -17.06
CA PRO A 55 -15.81 10.49 -17.04
C PRO A 55 -14.88 11.65 -16.68
N GLU A 56 -15.06 12.83 -17.30
CA GLU A 56 -14.20 13.99 -17.06
C GLU A 56 -14.43 14.62 -15.68
N ALA A 57 -15.66 14.64 -15.19
CA ALA A 57 -15.97 15.16 -13.86
C ALA A 57 -15.39 14.24 -12.77
N VAL A 58 -15.46 12.91 -12.94
CA VAL A 58 -14.83 11.96 -12.02
C VAL A 58 -13.32 12.15 -12.03
N ARG A 59 -12.68 12.19 -13.20
CA ARG A 59 -11.24 12.39 -13.34
C ARG A 59 -10.79 13.69 -12.67
N SER A 60 -11.49 14.78 -12.92
CA SER A 60 -11.21 16.09 -12.32
C SER A 60 -11.34 16.05 -10.81
N LEU A 61 -12.41 15.45 -10.26
CA LEU A 61 -12.67 15.38 -8.83
C LEU A 61 -11.65 14.48 -8.12
N VAL A 62 -11.30 13.32 -8.68
CA VAL A 62 -10.29 12.42 -8.15
C VAL A 62 -8.92 13.11 -8.10
N ASN A 63 -8.53 13.80 -9.17
CA ASN A 63 -7.28 14.55 -9.23
C ASN A 63 -7.27 15.71 -8.25
N TYR A 64 -8.38 16.42 -8.10
CA TYR A 64 -8.52 17.49 -7.11
C TYR A 64 -8.36 16.94 -5.68
N PHE A 65 -9.01 15.83 -5.35
CA PHE A 65 -8.89 15.21 -4.03
C PHE A 65 -7.46 14.70 -3.78
N ALA A 66 -6.85 13.99 -4.74
CA ALA A 66 -5.53 13.41 -4.59
C ALA A 66 -4.43 14.49 -4.42
N ASN A 67 -4.50 15.57 -5.19
CA ASN A 67 -3.49 16.62 -5.12
C ASN A 67 -3.66 17.54 -3.91
N GLY A 68 -4.82 17.48 -3.24
CA GLY A 68 -5.16 18.39 -2.15
C GLY A 68 -5.24 19.85 -2.60
N ASP A 69 -5.56 20.73 -1.67
CA ASP A 69 -5.22 22.13 -1.83
C ASP A 69 -3.68 22.19 -1.72
N ARG A 70 -2.98 22.69 -2.73
CA ARG A 70 -1.50 22.80 -2.77
C ARG A 70 -0.91 23.59 -1.60
N VAL A 71 -1.77 24.15 -0.76
CA VAL A 71 -1.47 24.68 0.56
C VAL A 71 -1.39 23.52 1.54
N MET A 72 -0.20 23.24 2.01
CA MET A 72 0.21 22.21 2.98
C MET A 72 -0.94 21.57 3.78
N VAL A 73 -1.40 20.41 3.34
CA VAL A 73 -2.31 19.58 4.11
C VAL A 73 -1.58 19.13 5.36
N ALA A 74 -1.99 19.60 6.53
CA ALA A 74 -1.38 19.16 7.77
C ALA A 74 -1.75 17.70 8.06
N SER A 75 -0.78 16.93 8.55
CA SER A 75 -1.00 15.54 8.94
C SER A 75 -2.00 15.45 10.10
N ASN A 76 -2.79 14.37 10.11
CA ASN A 76 -3.81 14.08 11.13
C ASN A 76 -4.94 15.12 11.18
N THR A 77 -5.33 15.65 10.03
CA THR A 77 -6.43 16.60 9.89
C THR A 77 -7.53 16.05 8.98
N PRO A 78 -8.77 16.59 9.08
CA PRO A 78 -9.83 16.25 8.11
C PRO A 78 -9.48 16.57 6.65
N SER A 79 -8.56 17.53 6.42
CA SER A 79 -8.07 17.85 5.07
C SER A 79 -7.15 16.74 4.51
N GLU A 80 -6.33 16.10 5.36
CA GLU A 80 -5.58 14.92 4.95
C GLU A 80 -6.53 13.82 4.44
N PHE A 81 -7.70 13.65 5.05
CA PHE A 81 -8.65 12.62 4.67
C PHE A 81 -9.17 12.78 3.23
N ILE A 82 -9.38 14.00 2.76
CA ILE A 82 -9.75 14.26 1.35
C ILE A 82 -8.68 13.69 0.40
N MET A 83 -7.41 13.94 0.72
CA MET A 83 -6.29 13.40 -0.05
C MET A 83 -6.26 11.87 -0.03
N LEU A 84 -6.51 11.25 1.14
CA LEU A 84 -6.61 9.80 1.25
C LEU A 84 -7.72 9.23 0.35
N CYS A 85 -8.89 9.88 0.30
CA CYS A 85 -9.99 9.51 -0.61
C CYS A 85 -9.57 9.60 -2.07
N GLY A 86 -8.89 10.67 -2.47
CA GLY A 86 -8.42 10.84 -3.85
C GLY A 86 -7.41 9.78 -4.28
N ILE A 87 -6.46 9.43 -3.40
CA ILE A 87 -5.45 8.40 -3.68
C ILE A 87 -6.09 7.02 -3.84
N ILE A 88 -7.01 6.63 -2.96
CA ILE A 88 -7.72 5.35 -3.08
C ILE A 88 -8.61 5.36 -4.33
N ALA A 89 -9.33 6.46 -4.57
CA ALA A 89 -10.19 6.61 -5.73
C ALA A 89 -9.41 6.51 -7.05
N SER A 90 -8.18 7.04 -7.11
CA SER A 90 -7.36 6.91 -8.32
C SER A 90 -7.13 5.44 -8.70
N GLY A 91 -6.82 4.59 -7.72
CA GLY A 91 -6.65 3.14 -7.95
C GLY A 91 -7.94 2.46 -8.39
N ILE A 92 -9.05 2.69 -7.68
CA ILE A 92 -10.34 2.05 -7.97
C ILE A 92 -10.91 2.54 -9.33
N CYS A 93 -10.78 3.82 -9.64
CA CYS A 93 -11.20 4.37 -10.93
C CYS A 93 -10.34 3.84 -12.10
N ALA A 94 -9.04 3.63 -11.89
CA ALA A 94 -8.16 3.05 -12.90
C ALA A 94 -8.42 1.53 -13.13
N VAL A 95 -9.04 0.84 -12.17
CA VAL A 95 -9.60 -0.50 -12.40
C VAL A 95 -10.79 -0.42 -13.37
N ALA A 96 -11.72 0.51 -13.13
CA ALA A 96 -12.91 0.69 -13.96
C ALA A 96 -12.58 1.27 -15.35
N GLN A 97 -11.54 2.10 -15.45
CA GLN A 97 -11.11 2.78 -16.66
C GLN A 97 -9.63 2.55 -16.93
N SER A 98 -9.31 1.53 -17.71
CA SER A 98 -7.93 1.08 -17.95
C SER A 98 -7.03 2.15 -18.56
N GLY A 99 -7.57 3.08 -19.34
CA GLY A 99 -6.82 4.19 -19.93
C GLY A 99 -6.24 5.19 -18.90
N TRP A 100 -6.65 5.09 -17.62
CA TRP A 100 -6.12 5.95 -16.55
C TRP A 100 -4.98 5.30 -15.75
N ARG A 101 -4.62 4.05 -16.05
CA ARG A 101 -3.65 3.26 -15.25
C ARG A 101 -2.26 3.87 -15.22
N GLU A 102 -1.74 4.31 -16.36
CA GLU A 102 -0.39 4.89 -16.43
C GLU A 102 -0.28 6.15 -15.57
N GLU A 103 -1.25 7.07 -15.71
CA GLU A 103 -1.32 8.28 -14.88
C GLU A 103 -1.43 7.93 -13.39
N THR A 104 -2.24 6.91 -13.07
CA THR A 104 -2.40 6.42 -11.69
C THR A 104 -1.12 5.82 -11.15
N PHE A 105 -0.38 5.01 -11.91
CA PHE A 105 0.92 4.46 -11.49
C PHE A 105 1.93 5.57 -11.19
N ASN A 106 1.99 6.60 -12.02
CA ASN A 106 2.85 7.75 -11.79
C ASN A 106 2.46 8.51 -10.52
N LEU A 107 1.16 8.76 -10.31
CA LEU A 107 0.63 9.40 -9.10
C LEU A 107 0.94 8.57 -7.84
N LEU A 108 0.69 7.27 -7.86
CA LEU A 108 0.95 6.39 -6.72
C LEU A 108 2.44 6.27 -6.41
N SER A 109 3.31 6.19 -7.44
CA SER A 109 4.76 6.18 -7.28
C SER A 109 5.29 7.48 -6.65
N HIS A 110 4.69 8.62 -6.99
CA HIS A 110 4.98 9.91 -6.36
C HIS A 110 4.55 9.91 -4.88
N TYR A 111 3.30 9.54 -4.58
CA TYR A 111 2.79 9.54 -3.21
C TYR A 111 3.34 8.42 -2.33
N ALA A 112 3.94 7.38 -2.89
CA ALA A 112 4.73 6.42 -2.15
C ALA A 112 5.86 7.10 -1.33
N CYS A 113 6.39 8.22 -1.84
CA CYS A 113 7.43 9.03 -1.20
C CYS A 113 6.91 10.10 -0.23
N SER A 114 5.60 10.13 0.06
CA SER A 114 5.02 11.10 0.99
C SER A 114 5.62 10.99 2.39
N SER A 115 5.84 12.15 3.04
CA SER A 115 6.20 12.22 4.46
C SER A 115 5.09 11.71 5.37
N TYR A 116 3.84 11.73 4.92
CA TYR A 116 2.67 11.31 5.68
C TYR A 116 2.45 9.79 5.58
N TRP A 117 2.49 9.12 6.72
CA TRP A 117 2.38 7.66 6.75
C TRP A 117 1.01 7.14 6.27
N ARG A 118 -0.10 7.88 6.53
CA ARG A 118 -1.43 7.50 6.04
C ARG A 118 -1.54 7.56 4.52
N VAL A 119 -0.89 8.56 3.91
CA VAL A 119 -0.80 8.66 2.44
C VAL A 119 -0.11 7.43 1.88
N ARG A 120 1.04 7.02 2.46
CA ARG A 120 1.74 5.80 2.05
C ARG A 120 0.92 4.51 2.24
N GLU A 121 0.05 4.46 3.27
CA GLU A 121 -0.89 3.33 3.44
C GLU A 121 -1.96 3.33 2.33
N CYS A 122 -2.53 4.48 2.00
CA CYS A 122 -3.53 4.58 0.93
C CYS A 122 -2.94 4.24 -0.45
N VAL A 123 -1.66 4.53 -0.69
CA VAL A 123 -0.95 4.08 -1.90
C VAL A 123 -0.93 2.54 -1.98
N ALA A 124 -0.61 1.86 -0.89
CA ALA A 124 -0.62 0.39 -0.88
C ALA A 124 -2.05 -0.17 -1.07
N ILE A 125 -3.08 0.49 -0.51
CA ILE A 125 -4.49 0.12 -0.74
C ILE A 125 -4.86 0.30 -2.22
N ALA A 126 -4.53 1.43 -2.83
CA ALA A 126 -4.79 1.68 -4.25
C ALA A 126 -4.11 0.65 -5.17
N TYR A 127 -2.84 0.33 -4.90
CA TYR A 127 -2.14 -0.74 -5.64
C TYR A 127 -2.76 -2.13 -5.43
N ARG A 128 -3.32 -2.43 -4.24
CA ARG A 128 -4.04 -3.71 -4.02
C ARG A 128 -5.26 -3.84 -4.91
N HIS A 129 -6.06 -2.77 -5.06
CA HIS A 129 -7.20 -2.79 -5.98
C HIS A 129 -6.76 -3.06 -7.42
N LEU A 130 -5.69 -2.41 -7.88
CA LEU A 130 -5.11 -2.61 -9.21
C LEU A 130 -4.56 -4.03 -9.38
N LEU A 131 -3.83 -4.54 -8.39
CA LEU A 131 -3.23 -5.88 -8.43
C LEU A 131 -4.29 -6.98 -8.42
N THR A 132 -5.37 -6.80 -7.63
CA THR A 132 -6.51 -7.73 -7.60
C THR A 132 -7.24 -7.78 -8.94
N ALA A 133 -7.39 -6.63 -9.61
CA ALA A 133 -8.12 -6.52 -10.86
C ALA A 133 -7.29 -6.98 -12.06
N ASP A 134 -5.99 -6.69 -12.08
CA ASP A 134 -5.10 -7.01 -13.20
C ASP A 134 -3.66 -7.17 -12.72
N SER A 135 -3.33 -8.39 -12.34
CA SER A 135 -1.99 -8.74 -11.87
C SER A 135 -0.94 -8.69 -12.98
N GLN A 136 -1.32 -8.96 -14.24
CA GLN A 136 -0.39 -9.00 -15.36
C GLN A 136 0.24 -7.64 -15.65
N ILE A 137 -0.50 -6.54 -15.43
CA ILE A 137 0.00 -5.17 -15.63
C ILE A 137 0.56 -4.61 -14.33
N THR A 138 -0.09 -4.85 -13.19
CA THR A 138 0.28 -4.22 -11.93
C THR A 138 1.54 -4.82 -11.31
N LEU A 139 1.71 -6.14 -11.41
CA LEU A 139 2.86 -6.83 -10.81
C LEU A 139 4.21 -6.42 -11.43
N PRO A 140 4.37 -6.30 -12.76
CA PRO A 140 5.59 -5.74 -13.35
C PRO A 140 5.91 -4.32 -12.87
N HIS A 141 4.89 -3.46 -12.68
CA HIS A 141 5.10 -2.12 -12.14
C HIS A 141 5.61 -2.18 -10.68
N LEU A 142 4.99 -2.99 -9.81
CA LEU A 142 5.45 -3.20 -8.43
C LEU A 142 6.87 -3.80 -8.39
N MET A 143 7.19 -4.68 -9.34
CA MET A 143 8.53 -5.24 -9.48
C MET A 143 9.54 -4.14 -9.83
N GLY A 144 9.20 -3.21 -10.73
CA GLY A 144 10.01 -2.03 -11.02
C GLY A 144 10.27 -1.17 -9.77
N LEU A 145 9.24 -0.92 -8.94
CA LEU A 145 9.43 -0.23 -7.66
C LEU A 145 10.34 -0.99 -6.70
N ALA A 146 10.30 -2.32 -6.71
CA ALA A 146 11.17 -3.15 -5.88
C ALA A 146 12.62 -3.15 -6.37
N THR A 147 12.86 -3.19 -7.70
CA THR A 147 14.19 -3.31 -8.30
C THR A 147 14.91 -1.97 -8.44
N GLU A 148 14.20 -0.90 -8.77
CA GLU A 148 14.78 0.41 -9.13
C GLU A 148 14.39 1.53 -8.15
N GLY A 149 13.24 1.39 -7.48
CA GLY A 149 12.68 2.41 -6.61
C GLY A 149 13.55 2.75 -5.39
N ASN A 150 13.29 3.92 -4.80
CA ASN A 150 13.86 4.30 -3.51
C ASN A 150 13.22 3.50 -2.35
N TYR A 151 13.69 3.71 -1.11
CA TYR A 151 13.23 2.95 0.05
C TYR A 151 11.71 3.04 0.29
N LEU A 152 11.09 4.19 0.03
CA LEU A 152 9.65 4.37 0.22
C LEU A 152 8.83 3.74 -0.92
N GLN A 153 9.35 3.72 -2.14
CA GLN A 153 8.74 3.00 -3.27
C GLN A 153 8.86 1.49 -3.08
N GLN A 154 10.01 0.99 -2.64
CA GLN A 154 10.19 -0.42 -2.23
C GLN A 154 9.20 -0.78 -1.10
N ARG A 155 9.04 0.12 -0.13
CA ARG A 155 8.05 -0.04 0.95
C ARG A 155 6.63 -0.17 0.40
N ALA A 156 6.24 0.65 -0.58
CA ALA A 156 4.92 0.56 -1.20
C ALA A 156 4.72 -0.81 -1.87
N ALA A 157 5.72 -1.30 -2.61
CA ALA A 157 5.67 -2.60 -3.26
C ALA A 157 5.47 -3.74 -2.25
N VAL A 158 6.31 -3.85 -1.21
CA VAL A 158 6.20 -4.93 -0.21
C VAL A 158 4.95 -4.82 0.66
N ALA A 159 4.46 -3.60 0.96
CA ALA A 159 3.21 -3.41 1.71
C ALA A 159 1.97 -3.79 0.88
N THR A 160 2.01 -3.59 -0.44
CA THR A 160 0.93 -4.00 -1.35
C THR A 160 0.77 -5.52 -1.38
N ILE A 161 1.85 -6.25 -1.58
CA ILE A 161 1.81 -7.72 -1.71
C ILE A 161 1.58 -8.46 -0.38
N ALA A 162 1.80 -7.80 0.75
CA ALA A 162 1.57 -8.38 2.07
C ALA A 162 0.11 -8.29 2.51
N GLU A 163 -0.80 -8.74 1.65
CA GLU A 163 -2.24 -8.78 1.89
C GLU A 163 -2.75 -10.21 1.78
N PRO A 164 -3.27 -10.81 2.88
CA PRO A 164 -3.69 -12.21 2.88
C PRO A 164 -4.67 -12.57 1.77
N SER A 165 -5.60 -11.67 1.43
CA SER A 165 -6.60 -11.91 0.38
C SER A 165 -6.00 -12.09 -1.01
N LEU A 166 -4.88 -11.43 -1.31
CA LEU A 166 -4.14 -11.58 -2.57
C LEU A 166 -3.39 -12.91 -2.66
N LEU A 167 -2.99 -13.45 -1.52
CA LEU A 167 -2.14 -14.65 -1.43
C LEU A 167 -2.92 -15.97 -1.48
N TYR A 168 -4.24 -15.92 -1.61
CA TYR A 168 -5.05 -17.10 -1.96
C TYR A 168 -4.87 -17.52 -3.43
N ALA A 169 -4.48 -16.58 -4.30
CA ALA A 169 -4.14 -16.86 -5.70
C ALA A 169 -2.72 -17.41 -5.77
N THR A 170 -2.59 -18.73 -5.89
CA THR A 170 -1.29 -19.43 -5.89
C THR A 170 -0.37 -18.98 -7.03
N GLU A 171 -0.94 -18.52 -8.14
CA GLU A 171 -0.20 -18.00 -9.28
C GLU A 171 0.64 -16.76 -8.98
N LEU A 172 0.30 -16.03 -7.93
CA LEU A 172 1.04 -14.84 -7.51
C LEU A 172 2.18 -15.13 -6.53
N LEU A 173 2.18 -16.30 -5.87
CA LEU A 173 3.09 -16.57 -4.76
C LEU A 173 4.56 -16.50 -5.15
N ASP A 174 4.95 -17.10 -6.28
CA ASP A 174 6.34 -17.08 -6.76
C ASP A 174 6.82 -15.63 -7.03
N ALA A 175 5.98 -14.83 -7.67
CA ALA A 175 6.31 -13.47 -7.99
C ALA A 175 6.35 -12.57 -6.75
N VAL A 176 5.47 -12.81 -5.78
CA VAL A 176 5.44 -12.13 -4.49
C VAL A 176 6.68 -12.47 -3.65
N LEU A 177 7.07 -13.75 -3.59
CA LEU A 177 8.30 -14.19 -2.93
C LEU A 177 9.54 -13.59 -3.60
N LYS A 178 9.59 -13.56 -4.93
CA LYS A 178 10.67 -12.94 -5.69
C LYS A 178 10.77 -11.43 -5.39
N LEU A 179 9.65 -10.71 -5.37
CA LEU A 179 9.62 -9.29 -5.04
C LEU A 179 10.12 -9.04 -3.61
N GLN A 180 9.65 -9.83 -2.64
CA GLN A 180 10.08 -9.74 -1.25
C GLN A 180 11.59 -9.99 -1.10
N ARG A 181 12.13 -11.00 -1.81
CA ARG A 181 13.56 -11.33 -1.86
C ARG A 181 14.37 -10.14 -2.40
N ILE A 182 14.00 -9.59 -3.55
CA ILE A 182 14.71 -8.46 -4.18
C ILE A 182 14.85 -7.30 -3.19
N VAL A 183 13.76 -6.95 -2.48
CA VAL A 183 13.81 -5.84 -1.53
C VAL A 183 14.69 -6.16 -0.32
N LEU A 184 14.70 -7.41 0.17
CA LEU A 184 15.59 -7.85 1.26
C LEU A 184 17.07 -7.82 0.83
N GLU A 185 17.39 -8.28 -0.39
CA GLU A 185 18.75 -8.23 -0.95
C GLU A 185 19.24 -6.78 -1.13
N ARG A 186 18.38 -5.89 -1.63
CA ARG A 186 18.71 -4.47 -1.75
C ARG A 186 18.93 -3.80 -0.39
N LEU A 187 18.12 -4.15 0.61
CA LEU A 187 18.31 -3.66 1.97
C LEU A 187 19.64 -4.19 2.57
N HIS A 188 19.95 -5.46 2.38
CA HIS A 188 21.22 -6.05 2.78
C HIS A 188 22.42 -5.34 2.15
N ASN A 189 22.37 -5.05 0.86
CA ASN A 189 23.44 -4.38 0.11
C ASN A 189 23.50 -2.85 0.32
N THR A 190 22.65 -2.29 1.19
CA THR A 190 22.65 -0.85 1.49
C THR A 190 23.89 -0.44 2.26
N LEU A 191 24.54 0.66 1.83
CA LEU A 191 25.70 1.22 2.51
C LEU A 191 25.36 1.68 3.94
N SER A 192 26.29 1.54 4.88
CA SER A 192 26.09 1.87 6.30
C SER A 192 25.66 3.33 6.53
N ALA A 193 26.11 4.26 5.69
CA ALA A 193 25.71 5.66 5.76
C ALA A 193 24.21 5.87 5.53
N ASP A 194 23.63 5.17 4.53
CA ASP A 194 22.25 5.31 4.12
C ASP A 194 21.25 4.65 5.07
N ARG A 195 21.71 3.66 5.85
CA ARG A 195 20.91 2.95 6.87
C ARG A 195 20.42 3.85 8.01
N LYS A 196 20.99 5.05 8.15
CA LYS A 196 20.60 6.05 9.15
C LYS A 196 19.37 6.88 8.72
N SER A 197 18.99 6.85 7.45
CA SER A 197 17.86 7.62 6.92
C SER A 197 16.52 7.14 7.49
N GLU A 198 15.56 8.05 7.63
CA GLU A 198 14.21 7.68 8.09
C GLU A 198 13.47 6.82 7.05
N ASP A 199 13.75 7.02 5.78
CA ASP A 199 13.16 6.24 4.70
C ASP A 199 13.62 4.78 4.75
N PHE A 200 14.91 4.53 4.99
CA PHE A 200 15.43 3.19 5.22
C PHE A 200 14.78 2.53 6.45
N ARG A 201 14.68 3.27 7.57
CA ARG A 201 14.02 2.76 8.78
C ARG A 201 12.54 2.45 8.54
N THR A 202 11.87 3.23 7.70
CA THR A 202 10.47 3.02 7.33
C THR A 202 10.31 1.75 6.49
N LEU A 203 11.19 1.49 5.51
CA LEU A 203 11.23 0.23 4.77
C LEU A 203 11.50 -0.95 5.70
N ARG A 204 12.55 -0.86 6.53
CA ARG A 204 12.93 -1.90 7.49
C ARG A 204 11.77 -2.28 8.42
N ARG A 205 11.06 -1.28 8.97
CA ARG A 205 9.87 -1.52 9.82
C ARG A 205 8.76 -2.26 9.05
N THR A 206 8.54 -1.94 7.79
CA THR A 206 7.55 -2.61 6.95
C THR A 206 7.95 -4.06 6.68
N LEU A 207 9.19 -4.31 6.32
CA LEU A 207 9.72 -5.67 6.15
C LEU A 207 9.63 -6.51 7.44
N GLY A 208 9.62 -5.88 8.62
CA GLY A 208 9.43 -6.53 9.92
C GLY A 208 8.05 -7.19 10.12
N TYR A 209 7.13 -7.10 9.14
CA TYR A 209 5.86 -7.85 9.19
C TYR A 209 5.48 -8.50 7.85
N THR A 210 5.89 -7.95 6.71
CA THR A 210 5.43 -8.38 5.39
C THR A 210 5.82 -9.82 5.08
N LEU A 211 7.04 -10.22 5.39
CA LEU A 211 7.53 -11.57 5.14
C LEU A 211 6.69 -12.64 5.87
N SER A 212 6.23 -12.35 7.10
CA SER A 212 5.38 -13.29 7.85
C SER A 212 4.00 -13.50 7.21
N VAL A 213 3.48 -12.51 6.47
CA VAL A 213 2.21 -12.64 5.75
C VAL A 213 2.39 -13.63 4.59
N ILE A 214 3.44 -13.45 3.82
CA ILE A 214 3.79 -14.29 2.67
C ILE A 214 4.13 -15.71 3.15
N THR A 215 4.97 -15.84 4.18
CA THR A 215 5.35 -17.15 4.76
C THR A 215 4.14 -17.91 5.30
N ALA A 216 3.13 -17.22 5.84
CA ALA A 216 1.91 -17.90 6.30
C ALA A 216 1.07 -18.47 5.16
N ALA A 217 1.18 -17.92 3.95
CA ALA A 217 0.50 -18.38 2.73
C ALA A 217 1.33 -19.44 1.97
N ALA A 218 2.65 -19.30 1.91
CA ALA A 218 3.59 -20.22 1.30
C ALA A 218 4.67 -20.63 2.32
N PRO A 219 4.39 -21.56 3.26
CA PRO A 219 5.29 -21.83 4.38
C PRO A 219 6.64 -22.41 3.97
N GLU A 220 6.67 -23.32 3.03
CA GLU A 220 7.91 -23.99 2.60
C GLU A 220 8.90 -22.97 2.02
N GLU A 221 8.47 -22.21 1.05
CA GLU A 221 9.26 -21.21 0.33
C GLU A 221 9.56 -20.00 1.24
N GLY A 222 8.59 -19.56 2.03
CA GLY A 222 8.75 -18.44 2.94
C GLY A 222 9.77 -18.71 4.04
N PHE A 223 9.76 -19.90 4.66
CA PHE A 223 10.78 -20.30 5.62
C PHE A 223 12.11 -20.61 4.95
N ALA A 224 12.13 -21.11 3.72
CA ALA A 224 13.38 -21.25 2.95
C ALA A 224 14.05 -19.88 2.75
N LEU A 225 13.28 -18.85 2.35
CA LEU A 225 13.78 -17.49 2.23
C LEU A 225 14.25 -16.93 3.57
N MET A 226 13.53 -17.18 4.67
CA MET A 226 13.98 -16.73 6.00
C MET A 226 15.31 -17.36 6.42
N ARG A 227 15.52 -18.65 6.16
CA ARG A 227 16.80 -19.36 6.46
C ARG A 227 17.94 -18.80 5.63
N GLU A 228 17.71 -18.57 4.35
CA GLU A 228 18.70 -17.96 3.46
C GLU A 228 19.08 -16.56 3.96
N CYS A 229 18.11 -15.69 4.22
CA CYS A 229 18.36 -14.34 4.74
C CYS A 229 19.10 -14.36 6.09
N ALA A 230 18.82 -15.33 6.96
CA ALA A 230 19.53 -15.48 8.23
C ALA A 230 21.04 -15.76 8.04
N SER A 231 21.42 -16.43 6.94
CA SER A 231 22.83 -16.72 6.62
C SER A 231 23.64 -15.50 6.15
N TRP A 232 22.98 -14.38 5.82
CA TRP A 232 23.68 -13.16 5.37
C TRP A 232 24.44 -12.43 6.48
N GLY A 233 24.15 -12.71 7.76
CA GLY A 233 24.84 -12.11 8.90
C GLY A 233 24.59 -10.60 9.06
N ASP A 234 23.56 -10.06 8.44
CA ASP A 234 23.22 -8.62 8.47
C ASP A 234 22.31 -8.29 9.66
N ASN A 235 22.71 -7.30 10.46
CA ASN A 235 21.99 -6.92 11.67
C ASN A 235 20.55 -6.42 11.40
N ASP A 236 20.31 -5.68 10.32
CA ASP A 236 18.99 -5.17 9.97
C ASP A 236 18.10 -6.29 9.45
N VAL A 237 18.64 -7.19 8.61
CA VAL A 237 17.93 -8.38 8.15
C VAL A 237 17.60 -9.30 9.33
N ASN A 238 18.55 -9.55 10.24
CA ASN A 238 18.31 -10.35 11.44
C ASN A 238 17.20 -9.74 12.31
N TRP A 239 17.19 -8.42 12.47
CA TRP A 239 16.10 -7.73 13.16
C TRP A 239 14.75 -7.93 12.44
N ILE A 240 14.70 -7.80 11.11
CA ILE A 240 13.50 -8.05 10.30
C ILE A 240 12.99 -9.47 10.54
N LEU A 241 13.85 -10.47 10.49
CA LEU A 241 13.47 -11.85 10.70
C LEU A 241 12.92 -12.07 12.11
N ARG A 242 13.59 -11.56 13.16
CA ARG A 242 13.09 -11.64 14.55
C ARG A 242 11.70 -11.00 14.70
N GLU A 243 11.45 -9.85 14.06
CA GLU A 243 10.14 -9.19 14.10
C GLU A 243 9.04 -10.01 13.40
N ASN A 244 9.37 -10.69 12.31
CA ASN A 244 8.42 -11.57 11.59
C ASN A 244 8.10 -12.83 12.41
N LEU A 245 9.10 -13.44 13.05
CA LEU A 245 8.92 -14.64 13.88
C LEU A 245 8.00 -14.40 15.08
N LYS A 246 7.87 -13.16 15.59
CA LYS A 246 6.94 -12.79 16.68
C LYS A 246 5.46 -12.77 16.24
N LYS A 247 5.17 -12.83 14.93
CA LYS A 247 3.78 -12.68 14.44
C LYS A 247 2.97 -13.94 14.68
N LYS A 248 1.80 -13.80 15.34
CA LYS A 248 0.91 -14.91 15.69
C LYS A 248 0.58 -15.85 14.53
N ARG A 249 0.57 -15.32 13.28
CA ARG A 249 0.30 -16.09 12.07
C ARG A 249 1.33 -17.19 11.80
N LEU A 250 2.55 -17.06 12.33
CA LEU A 250 3.60 -18.08 12.22
C LEU A 250 3.64 -19.04 13.42
N ALA A 251 2.89 -18.80 14.49
CA ALA A 251 2.94 -19.61 15.72
C ALA A 251 2.61 -21.09 15.50
N LYS A 252 1.83 -21.43 14.46
CA LYS A 252 1.52 -22.83 14.12
C LYS A 252 2.68 -23.61 13.49
N PHE A 253 3.73 -22.92 13.01
CA PHE A 253 4.90 -23.51 12.36
C PHE A 253 6.07 -23.61 13.34
N VAL A 254 5.88 -24.30 14.47
CA VAL A 254 6.84 -24.34 15.59
C VAL A 254 8.25 -24.77 15.15
N ARG A 255 8.34 -25.89 14.41
CA ARG A 255 9.62 -26.44 13.96
C ARG A 255 10.41 -25.45 13.09
N ASP A 256 9.73 -24.85 12.10
CA ASP A 256 10.39 -23.91 11.18
C ASP A 256 10.82 -22.62 11.88
N THR A 257 9.98 -22.08 12.77
CA THR A 257 10.32 -20.88 13.56
C THR A 257 11.49 -21.13 14.49
N GLU A 258 11.61 -22.34 15.11
CA GLU A 258 12.76 -22.73 15.94
C GLU A 258 14.05 -22.82 15.10
N VAL A 259 13.99 -23.42 13.90
CA VAL A 259 15.15 -23.51 13.00
C VAL A 259 15.68 -22.12 12.65
N VAL A 260 14.79 -21.21 12.19
CA VAL A 260 15.21 -19.84 11.86
C VAL A 260 15.73 -19.11 13.10
N SER A 261 15.08 -19.27 14.26
CA SER A 261 15.51 -18.63 15.51
C SER A 261 16.91 -19.04 15.93
N LYS A 262 17.29 -20.31 15.76
CA LYS A 262 18.63 -20.82 16.04
C LYS A 262 19.70 -20.23 15.12
N LEU A 263 19.36 -19.92 13.87
CA LEU A 263 20.28 -19.26 12.92
C LEU A 263 20.51 -17.78 13.29
N LEU A 264 19.63 -17.19 14.09
CA LEU A 264 19.70 -15.78 14.51
C LEU A 264 20.30 -15.59 15.91
N ALA A 265 20.62 -16.66 16.62
CA ALA A 265 21.24 -16.63 17.95
C ALA A 265 22.71 -16.26 17.82
#